data_668549e178206d990b32c95901a56de9
#
_entry.id   668549e178206d990b32c95901a56de9
#
_cell.length_a   1.000
_cell.length_b   1.000
_cell.length_c   1.000
_cell.angle_alpha   90.00
_cell.angle_beta   90.00
_cell.angle_gamma   90.00
#
_symmetry.space_group_name_H-M   'P 1'
#
loop_
_entity.id
_entity.type
_entity.pdbx_description
1 polymer ?
#
loop_
_entity_poly.entity_id
_entity_poly.type
_entity_poly.pdbx_seq_one_letter_code
_entity_poly.pdbx_strand_id
1 'polypeptide(L)'
;MEANTSTLWTYLVYLASLIPGTNPEIVVLVLALVLSVCAVVLAVLGGARLYANSTMYLVPAGVIAYIALPPARDFATSGLESGLVIAWIALLWWSLLGWARTSEHVARSTLGIAFIAGLGPLVRPELAVIGGLAIILLLLPRASWHFRGAIVLFAGAIPVLYQIFRMGYYGLPYPNTAVAKDAGGAKWDQGWVYLLDLWNPYLLWLPLVALAIAGVLGWWSLRASNGAAKVAGSVIAGAESEEPTKRSIRSATTVVVFFIVNAIILGLYVVRVGGDFMHGRTLLPVLFMLLLPVAVVPVAISGGVRAVGKRATVATTAAIVPLLVVVVWSGVIAATVKSEAVEYIPEDGIIDERSFYRAKTGVDHPIRAVDYLDYPRMRSMLLALETAPNGSVLLPTADEGTWFFVPLKPEAVQAEQPRATVFYAQLGMSSMLTPLDVRNLDSIGLSYPLAAHTERIENGRIGHDKHLYPDWLIADAGAVDTWEAGMVRFLDPEWVANAQRALECPQTENLLAAYRGPLTVRKFVRNIVNAVPRSSYRIDRNPADAIETCFGKRE
;
A
#
# COMPACT_ATOMS: atom_id res chain seq x y z
N MET A 1 2.74 18.88 3.73
CA MET A 1 2.40 17.62 4.44
C MET A 1 2.77 16.42 3.59
N GLU A 2 3.09 15.29 4.20
CA GLU A 2 3.32 14.04 3.49
C GLU A 2 1.98 13.34 3.25
N ALA A 3 1.42 13.51 2.05
CA ALA A 3 0.10 12.97 1.71
C ALA A 3 0.14 11.54 1.15
N ASN A 4 1.33 10.99 0.90
CA ASN A 4 1.51 9.62 0.37
C ASN A 4 1.94 8.63 1.46
N THR A 5 1.56 7.36 1.31
CA THR A 5 1.98 6.27 2.20
C THR A 5 3.22 5.53 1.71
N SER A 6 3.59 5.69 0.44
CA SER A 6 4.72 5.02 -0.19
C SER A 6 5.77 6.04 -0.65
N THR A 7 6.71 6.34 0.24
CA THR A 7 7.81 7.27 -0.03
C THR A 7 8.63 6.85 -1.25
N LEU A 8 9.02 5.57 -1.29
CA LEU A 8 9.85 5.06 -2.38
C LEU A 8 9.14 5.14 -3.73
N TRP A 9 7.82 4.86 -3.77
CA TRP A 9 7.01 5.01 -4.99
C TRP A 9 7.02 6.45 -5.48
N THR A 10 6.79 7.41 -4.60
CA THR A 10 6.78 8.84 -4.94
C THR A 10 8.10 9.28 -5.56
N TYR A 11 9.24 8.87 -4.97
CA TYR A 11 10.55 9.21 -5.53
C TYR A 11 10.83 8.51 -6.85
N LEU A 12 10.40 7.26 -7.04
CA LEU A 12 10.55 6.55 -8.31
C LEU A 12 9.74 7.24 -9.43
N VAL A 13 8.49 7.61 -9.15
CA VAL A 13 7.64 8.36 -10.10
C VAL A 13 8.26 9.72 -10.39
N TYR A 14 8.69 10.45 -9.36
CA TYR A 14 9.34 11.75 -9.54
C TYR A 14 10.58 11.65 -10.45
N LEU A 15 11.50 10.74 -10.15
CA LEU A 15 12.72 10.57 -10.94
C LEU A 15 12.43 10.17 -12.38
N ALA A 16 11.47 9.27 -12.61
CA ALA A 16 11.08 8.88 -13.96
C ALA A 16 10.38 10.02 -14.72
N SER A 17 9.64 10.89 -14.02
CA SER A 17 8.99 12.06 -14.60
C SER A 17 9.97 13.19 -14.95
N LEU A 18 11.21 13.14 -14.50
CA LEU A 18 12.26 14.09 -14.91
C LEU A 18 12.78 13.84 -16.33
N ILE A 19 12.44 12.71 -16.94
CA ILE A 19 12.82 12.41 -18.33
C ILE A 19 12.05 13.34 -19.26
N PRO A 20 12.72 14.17 -20.10
CA PRO A 20 12.05 15.12 -20.98
C PRO A 20 11.04 14.48 -21.92
N GLY A 21 9.87 15.08 -22.06
CA GLY A 21 8.79 14.59 -22.92
C GLY A 21 7.93 13.48 -22.31
N THR A 22 8.16 13.07 -21.05
CA THR A 22 7.28 12.12 -20.36
C THR A 22 6.05 12.81 -19.79
N ASN A 23 4.93 12.08 -19.81
CA ASN A 23 3.70 12.46 -19.13
C ASN A 23 3.65 11.68 -17.80
N PRO A 24 3.52 12.34 -16.62
CA PRO A 24 3.50 11.66 -15.32
C PRO A 24 2.45 10.56 -15.21
N GLU A 25 1.28 10.71 -15.81
CA GLU A 25 0.20 9.73 -15.79
C GLU A 25 0.61 8.43 -16.50
N ILE A 26 1.30 8.55 -17.64
CA ILE A 26 1.84 7.41 -18.39
C ILE A 26 3.04 6.80 -17.64
N VAL A 27 3.92 7.62 -17.07
CA VAL A 27 5.06 7.15 -16.27
C VAL A 27 4.60 6.27 -15.12
N VAL A 28 3.58 6.69 -14.40
CA VAL A 28 3.01 5.94 -13.27
C VAL A 28 2.50 4.57 -13.70
N LEU A 29 1.74 4.50 -14.80
CA LEU A 29 1.21 3.24 -15.35
C LEU A 29 2.31 2.29 -15.82
N VAL A 30 3.26 2.80 -16.60
CA VAL A 30 4.38 2.00 -17.12
C VAL A 30 5.22 1.46 -15.97
N LEU A 31 5.54 2.30 -14.99
CA LEU A 31 6.33 1.90 -13.83
C LEU A 31 5.61 0.83 -13.00
N ALA A 32 4.29 0.99 -12.74
CA ALA A 32 3.48 0.01 -12.04
C ALA A 32 3.45 -1.35 -12.77
N LEU A 33 3.25 -1.33 -14.09
CA LEU A 33 3.22 -2.53 -14.91
C LEU A 33 4.59 -3.22 -14.94
N VAL A 34 5.68 -2.48 -15.17
CA VAL A 34 7.05 -3.03 -15.19
C VAL A 34 7.38 -3.69 -13.86
N LEU A 35 7.08 -3.05 -12.73
CA LEU A 35 7.32 -3.63 -11.41
C LEU A 35 6.46 -4.87 -11.16
N SER A 36 5.20 -4.88 -11.61
CA SER A 36 4.33 -6.05 -11.52
C SER A 36 4.86 -7.24 -12.33
N VAL A 37 5.35 -6.99 -13.55
CA VAL A 37 6.02 -8.01 -14.38
C VAL A 37 7.31 -8.49 -13.70
N CYS A 38 8.13 -7.58 -13.18
CA CYS A 38 9.33 -7.95 -12.43
C CYS A 38 9.00 -8.83 -11.20
N ALA A 39 7.92 -8.52 -10.48
CA ALA A 39 7.46 -9.34 -9.36
C ALA A 39 7.16 -10.78 -9.77
N VAL A 40 6.41 -10.94 -10.85
CA VAL A 40 6.07 -12.25 -11.42
C VAL A 40 7.33 -13.02 -11.84
N VAL A 41 8.24 -12.38 -12.56
CA VAL A 41 9.50 -12.99 -12.99
C VAL A 41 10.34 -13.41 -11.77
N LEU A 42 10.49 -12.55 -10.78
CA LEU A 42 11.25 -12.86 -9.55
C LEU A 42 10.59 -13.96 -8.72
N ALA A 43 9.26 -14.04 -8.68
CA ALA A 43 8.54 -15.14 -8.04
C ALA A 43 8.85 -16.48 -8.70
N VAL A 44 8.82 -16.53 -10.04
CA VAL A 44 9.18 -17.73 -10.83
C VAL A 44 10.65 -18.10 -10.65
N LEU A 45 11.55 -17.13 -10.77
CA LEU A 45 12.99 -17.35 -10.57
C LEU A 45 13.34 -17.80 -9.14
N GLY A 46 12.64 -17.27 -8.13
CA GLY A 46 12.75 -17.71 -6.75
C GLY A 46 12.26 -19.14 -6.57
N GLY A 47 11.08 -19.46 -7.12
CA GLY A 47 10.56 -20.82 -7.15
C GLY A 47 11.50 -21.79 -7.88
N ALA A 48 12.08 -21.38 -9.01
CA ALA A 48 13.09 -22.19 -9.70
C ALA A 48 14.33 -22.43 -8.82
N ARG A 49 14.77 -21.44 -8.04
CA ARG A 49 15.82 -21.63 -7.02
C ARG A 49 15.41 -22.63 -5.94
N LEU A 50 14.12 -22.63 -5.52
CA LEU A 50 13.62 -23.58 -4.54
C LEU A 50 13.79 -25.03 -5.00
N TYR A 51 13.68 -25.26 -6.31
CA TYR A 51 13.79 -26.58 -6.95
C TYR A 51 15.08 -26.78 -7.77
N ALA A 52 16.08 -25.92 -7.62
CA ALA A 52 17.38 -26.07 -8.29
C ALA A 52 17.98 -27.47 -7.96
N ASN A 53 18.59 -28.09 -8.93
CA ASN A 53 19.09 -29.48 -8.94
C ASN A 53 18.01 -30.55 -9.13
N SER A 54 16.77 -30.19 -9.51
CA SER A 54 15.79 -31.15 -9.98
C SER A 54 15.78 -31.25 -11.52
N THR A 55 15.58 -32.45 -12.05
CA THR A 55 15.37 -32.72 -13.50
C THR A 55 13.87 -32.62 -13.85
N MET A 56 13.11 -31.87 -13.09
CA MET A 56 11.66 -31.75 -13.23
C MET A 56 11.30 -30.48 -14.03
N TYR A 57 10.19 -30.55 -14.73
CA TYR A 57 9.57 -29.36 -15.31
C TYR A 57 8.90 -28.52 -14.23
N LEU A 58 8.99 -27.21 -14.37
CA LEU A 58 8.41 -26.25 -13.43
C LEU A 58 7.16 -25.61 -14.07
N VAL A 59 6.00 -25.89 -13.51
CA VAL A 59 4.72 -25.32 -13.95
C VAL A 59 4.42 -24.07 -13.14
N PRO A 60 4.24 -22.88 -13.75
CA PRO A 60 4.04 -21.59 -13.02
C PRO A 60 2.60 -21.45 -12.50
N ALA A 61 2.08 -22.47 -11.82
CA ALA A 61 0.67 -22.57 -11.44
C ALA A 61 0.23 -21.50 -10.44
N GLY A 62 1.05 -21.18 -9.43
CA GLY A 62 0.71 -20.14 -8.45
C GLY A 62 0.71 -18.74 -9.07
N VAL A 63 1.62 -18.48 -10.02
CA VAL A 63 1.65 -17.21 -10.76
C VAL A 63 0.44 -17.07 -11.67
N ILE A 64 0.06 -18.16 -12.38
CA ILE A 64 -1.14 -18.19 -13.22
C ILE A 64 -2.37 -17.89 -12.37
N ALA A 65 -2.50 -18.53 -11.20
CA ALA A 65 -3.61 -18.28 -10.29
C ALA A 65 -3.66 -16.81 -9.82
N TYR A 66 -2.52 -16.18 -9.53
CA TYR A 66 -2.46 -14.78 -9.15
C TYR A 66 -2.89 -13.84 -10.28
N ILE A 67 -2.35 -14.02 -11.49
CA ILE A 67 -2.64 -13.16 -12.65
C ILE A 67 -4.09 -13.34 -13.13
N ALA A 68 -4.71 -14.50 -12.91
CA ALA A 68 -6.10 -14.74 -13.28
C ALA A 68 -7.09 -13.83 -12.55
N LEU A 69 -6.73 -13.35 -11.35
CA LEU A 69 -7.61 -12.50 -10.55
C LEU A 69 -7.76 -11.10 -11.16
N PRO A 70 -9.00 -10.61 -11.38
CA PRO A 70 -9.26 -9.26 -11.86
C PRO A 70 -8.55 -8.19 -11.01
N PRO A 71 -8.66 -8.15 -9.66
CA PRO A 71 -8.00 -7.11 -8.88
C PRO A 71 -6.46 -7.15 -9.01
N ALA A 72 -5.83 -8.30 -9.20
CA ALA A 72 -4.38 -8.36 -9.42
C ALA A 72 -3.96 -7.67 -10.73
N ARG A 73 -4.78 -7.80 -11.79
CA ARG A 73 -4.55 -7.13 -13.08
C ARG A 73 -4.88 -5.65 -13.02
N ASP A 74 -5.96 -5.27 -12.34
CA ASP A 74 -6.38 -3.88 -12.22
C ASP A 74 -5.36 -3.07 -11.41
N PHE A 75 -4.86 -3.60 -10.30
CA PHE A 75 -3.80 -2.94 -9.53
C PHE A 75 -2.43 -2.94 -10.22
N ALA A 76 -2.16 -3.82 -11.19
CA ALA A 76 -0.94 -3.76 -11.99
C ALA A 76 -0.86 -2.49 -12.87
N THR A 77 -1.99 -1.87 -13.17
CA THR A 77 -2.10 -0.65 -14.00
C THR A 77 -2.85 0.48 -13.31
N SER A 78 -3.03 0.42 -12.00
CA SER A 78 -3.77 1.43 -11.23
C SER A 78 -3.00 2.72 -10.98
N GLY A 79 -1.70 2.75 -11.23
CA GLY A 79 -0.84 3.87 -10.83
C GLY A 79 -0.50 3.92 -9.35
N LEU A 80 -1.04 3.02 -8.54
CA LEU A 80 -0.71 2.87 -7.12
C LEU A 80 0.59 2.08 -6.94
N GLU A 81 1.11 2.09 -5.71
CA GLU A 81 2.33 1.41 -5.31
C GLU A 81 2.24 -0.14 -5.29
N SER A 82 1.11 -0.72 -5.65
CA SER A 82 0.85 -2.16 -5.56
C SER A 82 1.89 -3.01 -6.32
N GLY A 83 2.30 -2.56 -7.52
CA GLY A 83 3.38 -3.20 -8.28
C GLY A 83 4.72 -3.17 -7.54
N LEU A 84 5.07 -2.06 -6.89
CA LEU A 84 6.28 -1.93 -6.08
C LEU A 84 6.26 -2.86 -4.86
N VAL A 85 5.11 -2.99 -4.19
CA VAL A 85 4.95 -3.85 -3.01
C VAL A 85 5.24 -5.31 -3.36
N ILE A 86 4.59 -5.84 -4.39
CA ILE A 86 4.81 -7.24 -4.80
C ILE A 86 6.21 -7.45 -5.40
N ALA A 87 6.78 -6.45 -6.09
CA ALA A 87 8.16 -6.51 -6.59
C ALA A 87 9.18 -6.59 -5.44
N TRP A 88 9.01 -5.78 -4.39
CA TRP A 88 9.85 -5.83 -3.20
C TRP A 88 9.75 -7.18 -2.48
N ILE A 89 8.54 -7.70 -2.30
CA ILE A 89 8.28 -9.02 -1.71
C ILE A 89 8.99 -10.13 -2.55
N ALA A 90 8.82 -10.10 -3.87
CA ALA A 90 9.42 -11.08 -4.76
C ALA A 90 10.96 -10.97 -4.82
N LEU A 91 11.51 -9.76 -4.76
CA LEU A 91 12.95 -9.52 -4.68
C LEU A 91 13.54 -10.08 -3.38
N LEU A 92 12.85 -9.88 -2.26
CA LEU A 92 13.25 -10.43 -0.96
C LEU A 92 13.18 -11.97 -0.98
N TRP A 93 12.12 -12.55 -1.56
CA TRP A 93 11.96 -14.00 -1.77
C TRP A 93 13.12 -14.59 -2.58
N TRP A 94 13.36 -14.03 -3.76
CA TRP A 94 14.42 -14.49 -4.66
C TRP A 94 15.80 -14.36 -4.01
N SER A 95 16.05 -13.27 -3.31
CA SER A 95 17.33 -12.99 -2.64
C SER A 95 17.57 -13.92 -1.45
N LEU A 96 16.58 -14.14 -0.58
CA LEU A 96 16.67 -15.03 0.57
C LEU A 96 16.87 -16.50 0.15
N LEU A 97 16.22 -16.96 -0.91
CA LEU A 97 16.46 -18.30 -1.46
C LEU A 97 17.87 -18.45 -2.04
N GLY A 98 18.40 -17.40 -2.68
CA GLY A 98 19.79 -17.35 -3.09
C GLY A 98 20.74 -17.46 -1.89
N TRP A 99 20.52 -16.64 -0.88
CA TRP A 99 21.30 -16.64 0.36
C TRP A 99 21.26 -17.99 1.09
N ALA A 100 20.12 -18.65 1.12
CA ALA A 100 19.97 -19.96 1.75
C ALA A 100 20.76 -21.07 1.07
N ARG A 101 21.12 -20.92 -0.21
CA ARG A 101 21.79 -21.96 -1.03
C ARG A 101 23.25 -21.71 -1.34
N THR A 102 23.69 -20.43 -1.34
CA THR A 102 25.06 -20.06 -1.74
C THR A 102 26.00 -20.19 -0.55
N SER A 103 27.14 -20.85 -0.74
CA SER A 103 28.26 -20.87 0.22
C SER A 103 29.27 -19.75 -0.03
N GLU A 104 29.34 -19.25 -1.26
CA GLU A 104 30.26 -18.18 -1.68
C GLU A 104 29.63 -16.78 -1.50
N HIS A 105 30.48 -15.79 -1.22
CA HIS A 105 30.07 -14.37 -1.10
C HIS A 105 28.91 -14.10 -0.12
N VAL A 106 28.76 -14.94 0.91
CA VAL A 106 27.66 -14.86 1.88
C VAL A 106 27.56 -13.48 2.53
N ALA A 107 28.68 -12.86 2.88
CA ALA A 107 28.69 -11.54 3.51
C ALA A 107 28.06 -10.46 2.61
N ARG A 108 28.48 -10.42 1.34
CA ARG A 108 27.97 -9.45 0.36
C ARG A 108 26.48 -9.66 0.08
N SER A 109 26.06 -10.91 -0.08
CA SER A 109 24.64 -11.28 -0.24
C SER A 109 23.81 -10.88 0.99
N THR A 110 24.31 -11.15 2.20
CA THR A 110 23.61 -10.80 3.45
C THR A 110 23.41 -9.28 3.59
N LEU A 111 24.43 -8.46 3.29
CA LEU A 111 24.33 -7.00 3.35
C LEU A 111 23.36 -6.46 2.29
N GLY A 112 23.39 -7.02 1.07
CA GLY A 112 22.41 -6.67 0.03
C GLY A 112 20.97 -6.96 0.43
N ILE A 113 20.73 -8.12 1.06
CA ILE A 113 19.38 -8.46 1.55
C ILE A 113 18.99 -7.58 2.73
N ALA A 114 19.92 -7.26 3.64
CA ALA A 114 19.66 -6.34 4.74
C ALA A 114 19.23 -4.96 4.22
N PHE A 115 19.90 -4.44 3.18
CA PHE A 115 19.51 -3.20 2.51
C PHE A 115 18.11 -3.29 1.90
N ILE A 116 17.81 -4.35 1.13
CA ILE A 116 16.47 -4.57 0.55
C ILE A 116 15.40 -4.65 1.64
N ALA A 117 15.64 -5.42 2.70
CA ALA A 117 14.71 -5.56 3.82
C ALA A 117 14.46 -4.21 4.53
N GLY A 118 15.51 -3.40 4.70
CA GLY A 118 15.44 -2.08 5.29
C GLY A 118 14.61 -1.08 4.49
N LEU A 119 14.45 -1.25 3.19
CA LEU A 119 13.57 -0.39 2.36
C LEU A 119 12.08 -0.64 2.59
N GLY A 120 11.67 -1.73 3.23
CA GLY A 120 10.27 -2.09 3.45
C GLY A 120 9.40 -0.94 3.97
N PRO A 121 9.76 -0.23 5.05
CA PRO A 121 8.99 0.91 5.57
C PRO A 121 8.79 2.05 4.57
N LEU A 122 9.70 2.21 3.60
CA LEU A 122 9.61 3.23 2.55
C LEU A 122 8.78 2.77 1.34
N VAL A 123 8.64 1.45 1.16
CA VAL A 123 7.68 0.87 0.20
C VAL A 123 6.27 1.02 0.76
N ARG A 124 6.01 0.53 1.98
CA ARG A 124 4.80 0.79 2.75
C ARG A 124 5.07 0.58 4.25
N PRO A 125 4.45 1.38 5.14
CA PRO A 125 4.72 1.30 6.58
C PRO A 125 4.55 -0.10 7.17
N GLU A 126 3.51 -0.86 6.78
CA GLU A 126 3.25 -2.21 7.28
C GLU A 126 4.31 -3.24 6.87
N LEU A 127 5.06 -3.00 5.81
CA LEU A 127 6.17 -3.87 5.38
C LEU A 127 7.40 -3.76 6.31
N ALA A 128 7.41 -2.81 7.23
CA ALA A 128 8.41 -2.73 8.30
C ALA A 128 8.49 -4.03 9.12
N VAL A 129 7.36 -4.71 9.31
CA VAL A 129 7.30 -5.99 10.04
C VAL A 129 8.06 -7.08 9.26
N ILE A 130 7.78 -7.21 7.96
CA ILE A 130 8.43 -8.21 7.09
C ILE A 130 9.92 -7.93 6.99
N GLY A 131 10.29 -6.65 6.74
CA GLY A 131 11.69 -6.21 6.68
C GLY A 131 12.42 -6.46 8.01
N GLY A 132 11.81 -6.10 9.14
CA GLY A 132 12.37 -6.32 10.48
C GLY A 132 12.59 -7.81 10.78
N LEU A 133 11.61 -8.67 10.49
CA LEU A 133 11.76 -10.12 10.64
C LEU A 133 12.82 -10.71 9.70
N ALA A 134 12.98 -10.17 8.48
CA ALA A 134 14.07 -10.55 7.59
C ALA A 134 15.43 -10.17 8.17
N ILE A 135 15.58 -8.97 8.73
CA ILE A 135 16.82 -8.55 9.40
C ILE A 135 17.13 -9.46 10.60
N ILE A 136 16.14 -9.78 11.42
CA ILE A 136 16.29 -10.74 12.52
C ILE A 136 16.78 -12.09 11.98
N LEU A 137 16.17 -12.61 10.91
CA LEU A 137 16.59 -13.87 10.29
C LEU A 137 18.06 -13.81 9.84
N LEU A 138 18.53 -12.69 9.30
CA LEU A 138 19.92 -12.51 8.88
C LEU A 138 20.92 -12.41 10.05
N LEU A 139 20.44 -11.99 11.24
CA LEU A 139 21.25 -11.87 12.46
C LEU A 139 21.40 -13.19 13.24
N LEU A 140 20.54 -14.19 13.00
CA LEU A 140 20.54 -15.47 13.71
C LEU A 140 21.79 -16.33 13.45
N PRO A 141 22.37 -16.42 12.23
CA PRO A 141 23.59 -17.17 12.00
C PRO A 141 24.77 -16.63 12.82
N ARG A 142 25.71 -17.51 13.13
CA ARG A 142 26.94 -17.10 13.84
C ARG A 142 27.75 -16.13 13.00
N ALA A 143 27.98 -14.93 13.53
CA ALA A 143 28.76 -13.88 12.89
C ALA A 143 29.43 -12.99 13.95
N SER A 144 30.47 -12.27 13.55
CA SER A 144 31.12 -11.27 14.41
C SER A 144 30.18 -10.10 14.71
N TRP A 145 30.40 -9.41 15.83
CA TRP A 145 29.63 -8.23 16.20
C TRP A 145 29.74 -7.09 15.18
N HIS A 146 30.93 -6.92 14.59
CA HIS A 146 31.14 -5.95 13.51
C HIS A 146 30.26 -6.24 12.30
N PHE A 147 30.15 -7.51 11.89
CA PHE A 147 29.31 -7.88 10.77
C PHE A 147 27.81 -7.74 11.10
N ARG A 148 27.38 -8.06 12.32
CA ARG A 148 26.00 -7.78 12.78
C ARG A 148 25.72 -6.28 12.78
N GLY A 149 26.66 -5.46 13.24
CA GLY A 149 26.57 -4.00 13.16
C GLY A 149 26.43 -3.50 11.72
N ALA A 150 27.18 -4.10 10.77
CA ALA A 150 27.05 -3.79 9.36
C ALA A 150 25.66 -4.16 8.80
N ILE A 151 25.09 -5.31 9.17
CA ILE A 151 23.72 -5.69 8.77
C ILE A 151 22.72 -4.62 9.24
N VAL A 152 22.79 -4.21 10.51
CA VAL A 152 21.89 -3.19 11.07
C VAL A 152 22.07 -1.85 10.39
N LEU A 153 23.31 -1.45 10.14
CA LEU A 153 23.63 -0.20 9.44
C LEU A 153 23.07 -0.18 8.00
N PHE A 154 23.34 -1.23 7.22
CA PHE A 154 22.85 -1.31 5.84
C PHE A 154 21.33 -1.35 5.77
N ALA A 155 20.68 -2.01 6.71
CA ALA A 155 19.22 -2.05 6.78
C ALA A 155 18.62 -0.73 7.26
N GLY A 156 19.24 -0.09 8.26
CA GLY A 156 18.66 1.05 8.97
C GLY A 156 19.01 2.42 8.40
N ALA A 157 20.13 2.56 7.67
CA ALA A 157 20.65 3.87 7.30
C ALA A 157 19.62 4.75 6.57
N ILE A 158 19.03 4.24 5.48
CA ILE A 158 18.05 5.02 4.69
C ILE A 158 16.74 5.24 5.44
N PRO A 159 16.06 4.21 5.98
CA PRO A 159 14.78 4.42 6.65
C PRO A 159 14.89 5.27 7.91
N VAL A 160 15.98 5.17 8.68
CA VAL A 160 16.20 6.00 9.87
C VAL A 160 16.45 7.46 9.49
N LEU A 161 17.32 7.71 8.50
CA LEU A 161 17.58 9.08 8.01
C LEU A 161 16.28 9.71 7.46
N TYR A 162 15.50 8.93 6.71
CA TYR A 162 14.22 9.42 6.22
C TYR A 162 13.22 9.65 7.35
N GLN A 163 13.19 8.80 8.38
CA GLN A 163 12.33 8.99 9.55
C GLN A 163 12.66 10.28 10.32
N ILE A 164 13.94 10.60 10.48
CA ILE A 164 14.40 11.87 11.07
C ILE A 164 13.95 13.04 10.20
N PHE A 165 14.15 12.94 8.88
CA PHE A 165 13.68 13.95 7.93
C PHE A 165 12.17 14.13 8.01
N ARG A 166 11.38 13.04 7.99
CA ARG A 166 9.91 13.06 8.10
C ARG A 166 9.45 13.81 9.34
N MET A 167 9.99 13.45 10.50
CA MET A 167 9.62 14.07 11.76
C MET A 167 10.00 15.56 11.80
N GLY A 168 11.17 15.91 11.29
CA GLY A 168 11.65 17.31 11.30
C GLY A 168 10.94 18.18 10.27
N TYR A 169 10.71 17.65 9.06
CA TYR A 169 10.13 18.41 7.96
C TYR A 169 8.60 18.48 8.05
N TYR A 170 7.94 17.32 8.22
CA TYR A 170 6.47 17.23 8.24
C TYR A 170 5.86 17.30 9.65
N GLY A 171 6.66 17.11 10.69
CA GLY A 171 6.22 17.20 12.08
C GLY A 171 5.42 16.00 12.59
N LEU A 172 5.41 14.86 11.87
CA LEU A 172 4.69 13.64 12.21
C LEU A 172 5.61 12.42 12.09
N PRO A 173 5.41 11.34 12.87
CA PRO A 173 6.22 10.11 12.80
C PRO A 173 5.80 9.19 11.63
N TYR A 174 4.64 9.40 11.04
CA TYR A 174 4.11 8.66 9.89
C TYR A 174 3.35 9.61 8.95
N PRO A 175 3.04 9.21 7.71
CA PRO A 175 2.34 10.07 6.76
C PRO A 175 1.00 10.59 7.28
N ASN A 176 0.61 11.78 6.87
CA ASN A 176 -0.66 12.41 7.25
C ASN A 176 -1.88 11.53 6.92
N THR A 177 -1.82 10.78 5.81
CA THR A 177 -2.84 9.80 5.43
C THR A 177 -3.02 8.67 6.46
N ALA A 178 -1.98 8.31 7.23
CA ALA A 178 -2.11 7.33 8.30
C ALA A 178 -2.85 7.91 9.51
N VAL A 179 -2.71 9.22 9.79
CA VAL A 179 -3.52 9.94 10.78
C VAL A 179 -4.97 10.04 10.30
N ALA A 180 -5.17 10.43 9.03
CA ALA A 180 -6.50 10.55 8.42
C ALA A 180 -7.28 9.23 8.46
N LYS A 181 -6.63 8.12 8.12
CA LYS A 181 -7.24 6.78 8.12
C LYS A 181 -7.33 6.14 9.51
N ASP A 182 -6.75 6.77 10.51
CA ASP A 182 -6.72 6.31 11.92
C ASP A 182 -6.43 4.80 12.07
N ALA A 183 -5.34 4.36 11.45
CA ALA A 183 -4.96 2.96 11.33
C ALA A 183 -4.60 2.27 12.68
N GLY A 184 -4.75 2.98 13.80
CA GLY A 184 -4.45 2.48 15.15
C GLY A 184 -5.56 1.63 15.79
N GLY A 185 -6.80 1.70 15.30
CA GLY A 185 -7.96 1.01 15.85
C GLY A 185 -8.06 -0.46 15.44
N ALA A 186 -8.95 -1.22 16.10
CA ALA A 186 -9.35 -2.58 15.71
C ALA A 186 -10.78 -2.57 15.18
N LYS A 187 -10.97 -3.06 13.96
CA LYS A 187 -12.25 -3.17 13.25
C LYS A 187 -12.41 -4.59 12.68
N TRP A 188 -12.43 -5.58 13.56
CA TRP A 188 -12.42 -6.99 13.16
C TRP A 188 -13.62 -7.36 12.27
N ASP A 189 -14.83 -6.88 12.60
CA ASP A 189 -16.04 -7.20 11.85
C ASP A 189 -15.94 -6.72 10.40
N GLN A 190 -15.55 -5.46 10.19
CA GLN A 190 -15.31 -4.91 8.86
C GLN A 190 -14.16 -5.64 8.13
N GLY A 191 -13.12 -6.04 8.87
CA GLY A 191 -12.01 -6.80 8.31
C GLY A 191 -12.41 -8.18 7.81
N TRP A 192 -13.33 -8.86 8.49
CA TRP A 192 -13.91 -10.11 8.02
C TRP A 192 -14.77 -9.91 6.77
N VAL A 193 -15.58 -8.84 6.72
CA VAL A 193 -16.33 -8.48 5.50
C VAL A 193 -15.36 -8.27 4.35
N TYR A 194 -14.28 -7.51 4.56
CA TYR A 194 -13.26 -7.26 3.54
C TYR A 194 -12.52 -8.53 3.07
N LEU A 195 -12.23 -9.46 3.99
CA LEU A 195 -11.63 -10.74 3.62
C LEU A 195 -12.59 -11.57 2.74
N LEU A 196 -13.86 -11.65 3.13
CA LEU A 196 -14.88 -12.40 2.40
C LEU A 196 -15.23 -11.75 1.05
N ASP A 197 -15.15 -10.44 0.94
CA ASP A 197 -15.31 -9.69 -0.30
C ASP A 197 -14.30 -10.11 -1.38
N LEU A 198 -13.04 -10.39 -1.01
CA LEU A 198 -12.06 -10.97 -1.94
C LEU A 198 -12.20 -12.49 -2.08
N TRP A 199 -12.60 -13.19 -1.02
CA TRP A 199 -12.55 -14.65 -0.97
C TRP A 199 -13.68 -15.32 -1.76
N ASN A 200 -14.91 -14.84 -1.57
CA ASN A 200 -16.13 -15.49 -2.07
C ASN A 200 -16.33 -15.35 -3.58
N PRO A 201 -16.20 -14.17 -4.21
CA PRO A 201 -16.47 -14.04 -5.64
C PRO A 201 -15.56 -14.90 -6.51
N TYR A 202 -14.34 -15.12 -6.05
CA TYR A 202 -13.34 -15.91 -6.79
C TYR A 202 -13.20 -17.36 -6.30
N LEU A 203 -13.95 -17.78 -5.26
CA LEU A 203 -13.81 -19.11 -4.66
C LEU A 203 -12.33 -19.44 -4.35
N LEU A 204 -11.60 -18.51 -3.74
CA LEU A 204 -10.14 -18.58 -3.57
C LEU A 204 -9.66 -19.83 -2.81
N TRP A 205 -10.52 -20.44 -1.99
CA TRP A 205 -10.18 -21.70 -1.32
C TRP A 205 -9.84 -22.81 -2.30
N LEU A 206 -10.49 -22.83 -3.49
CA LEU A 206 -10.32 -23.90 -4.48
C LEU A 206 -8.89 -23.93 -5.08
N PRO A 207 -8.36 -22.84 -5.68
CA PRO A 207 -7.00 -22.84 -6.20
C PRO A 207 -5.96 -22.94 -5.09
N LEU A 208 -6.19 -22.38 -3.89
CA LEU A 208 -5.24 -22.45 -2.78
C LEU A 208 -5.08 -23.88 -2.26
N VAL A 209 -6.17 -24.61 -2.06
CA VAL A 209 -6.13 -26.02 -1.66
C VAL A 209 -5.49 -26.87 -2.77
N ALA A 210 -5.88 -26.65 -4.03
CA ALA A 210 -5.30 -27.37 -5.15
C ALA A 210 -3.79 -27.14 -5.27
N LEU A 211 -3.32 -25.88 -5.14
CA LEU A 211 -1.90 -25.54 -5.17
C LEU A 211 -1.14 -26.11 -3.97
N ALA A 212 -1.73 -26.11 -2.77
CA ALA A 212 -1.13 -26.72 -1.59
C ALA A 212 -0.93 -28.23 -1.79
N ILE A 213 -1.94 -28.94 -2.31
CA ILE A 213 -1.86 -30.37 -2.63
C ILE A 213 -0.78 -30.61 -3.71
N ALA A 214 -0.81 -29.86 -4.81
CA ALA A 214 0.17 -29.98 -5.89
C ALA A 214 1.61 -29.68 -5.39
N GLY A 215 1.79 -28.67 -4.55
CA GLY A 215 3.07 -28.32 -3.96
C GLY A 215 3.62 -29.43 -3.03
N VAL A 216 2.78 -30.00 -2.18
CA VAL A 216 3.15 -31.13 -1.29
C VAL A 216 3.51 -32.37 -2.12
N LEU A 217 2.72 -32.72 -3.12
CA LEU A 217 3.00 -33.84 -3.99
C LEU A 217 4.28 -33.65 -4.83
N GLY A 218 4.50 -32.44 -5.35
CA GLY A 218 5.73 -32.08 -6.05
C GLY A 218 6.96 -32.17 -5.14
N TRP A 219 6.87 -31.68 -3.93
CA TRP A 219 7.94 -31.77 -2.93
C TRP A 219 8.22 -33.24 -2.51
N TRP A 220 7.19 -34.07 -2.35
CA TRP A 220 7.33 -35.52 -2.09
C TRP A 220 8.02 -36.21 -3.23
N SER A 221 7.63 -35.93 -4.47
CA SER A 221 8.24 -36.47 -5.68
C SER A 221 9.74 -36.18 -5.74
N LEU A 222 10.14 -34.91 -5.40
CA LEU A 222 11.54 -34.51 -5.31
C LEU A 222 12.33 -35.28 -4.24
N ARG A 223 11.76 -35.45 -3.05
CA ARG A 223 12.41 -36.24 -1.98
C ARG A 223 12.62 -37.70 -2.37
N ALA A 224 11.61 -38.29 -3.01
CA ALA A 224 11.70 -39.67 -3.46
C ALA A 224 12.77 -39.86 -4.55
N SER A 225 12.89 -38.91 -5.50
CA SER A 225 13.92 -38.97 -6.56
C SER A 225 15.32 -38.74 -6.02
N ASN A 226 15.51 -37.77 -5.11
CA ASN A 226 16.80 -37.48 -4.48
C ASN A 226 17.25 -38.62 -3.54
N GLY A 227 16.32 -39.27 -2.83
CA GLY A 227 16.59 -40.47 -2.02
C GLY A 227 17.08 -41.65 -2.86
N ALA A 228 16.41 -41.91 -4.00
CA ALA A 228 16.80 -42.96 -4.93
C ALA A 228 18.19 -42.71 -5.56
N ALA A 229 18.50 -41.45 -5.90
CA ALA A 229 19.81 -41.07 -6.45
C ALA A 229 20.94 -41.21 -5.38
N LYS A 230 20.68 -40.88 -4.10
CA LYS A 230 21.64 -41.09 -3.01
C LYS A 230 21.90 -42.60 -2.76
N VAL A 231 20.87 -43.43 -2.75
CA VAL A 231 21.00 -44.88 -2.59
C VAL A 231 21.78 -45.49 -3.77
N ALA A 232 21.50 -45.07 -5.00
CA ALA A 232 22.26 -45.52 -6.16
C ALA A 232 23.73 -45.08 -6.14
N GLY A 233 23.99 -43.85 -5.67
CA GLY A 233 25.35 -43.32 -5.53
C GLY A 233 26.13 -43.99 -4.38
N SER A 234 25.51 -44.31 -3.25
CA SER A 234 26.15 -44.97 -2.10
C SER A 234 26.47 -46.44 -2.40
N VAL A 235 25.62 -47.12 -3.17
CA VAL A 235 25.87 -48.50 -3.64
C VAL A 235 27.09 -48.57 -4.59
N ILE A 236 27.33 -47.50 -5.38
CA ILE A 236 28.47 -47.43 -6.30
C ILE A 236 29.76 -46.98 -5.57
N ALA A 237 29.63 -46.14 -4.51
CA ALA A 237 30.82 -45.51 -3.85
C ALA A 237 31.30 -46.20 -2.55
N GLY A 238 30.59 -47.22 -2.01
CA GLY A 238 31.01 -47.93 -0.79
C GLY A 238 31.15 -47.04 0.46
N ALA A 239 30.47 -45.87 0.49
CA ALA A 239 30.69 -44.84 1.50
C ALA A 239 29.70 -44.98 2.67
N GLU A 240 30.25 -44.91 3.90
CA GLU A 240 29.53 -44.86 5.16
C GLU A 240 28.52 -43.71 5.21
N SER A 241 27.40 -43.93 5.87
CA SER A 241 26.32 -42.96 6.06
C SER A 241 26.79 -41.72 6.82
N GLU A 242 26.83 -40.59 6.14
CA GLU A 242 26.99 -39.28 6.80
C GLU A 242 25.89 -39.04 7.86
N GLU A 243 26.31 -38.64 9.07
CA GLU A 243 25.43 -38.21 10.15
C GLU A 243 24.43 -37.13 9.69
N PRO A 244 23.21 -37.10 10.23
CA PRO A 244 22.22 -36.09 9.89
C PRO A 244 22.75 -34.70 10.29
N THR A 245 23.15 -33.92 9.30
CA THR A 245 23.58 -32.53 9.47
C THR A 245 22.52 -31.72 10.19
N LYS A 246 22.89 -31.08 11.31
CA LYS A 246 22.06 -30.16 12.08
C LYS A 246 21.33 -29.22 11.12
N ARG A 247 20.00 -29.14 11.22
CA ARG A 247 19.17 -28.24 10.37
C ARG A 247 19.69 -26.82 10.52
N SER A 248 20.29 -26.31 9.47
CA SER A 248 20.77 -24.92 9.42
C SER A 248 19.56 -23.98 9.30
N ILE A 249 19.56 -22.89 10.08
CA ILE A 249 18.58 -21.78 9.93
C ILE A 249 18.63 -21.25 8.49
N ARG A 250 19.78 -21.29 7.87
CA ARG A 250 20.03 -20.90 6.50
C ARG A 250 19.61 -22.05 5.55
N SER A 251 18.29 -22.19 5.37
CA SER A 251 17.71 -23.25 4.53
C SER A 251 16.51 -22.75 3.72
N ALA A 252 16.24 -23.39 2.58
CA ALA A 252 15.05 -23.10 1.76
C ALA A 252 13.75 -23.27 2.54
N THR A 253 13.67 -24.27 3.43
CA THR A 253 12.50 -24.48 4.31
C THR A 253 12.27 -23.27 5.24
N THR A 254 13.33 -22.74 5.82
CA THR A 254 13.23 -21.54 6.67
C THR A 254 12.68 -20.35 5.89
N VAL A 255 13.12 -20.15 4.63
CA VAL A 255 12.61 -19.08 3.78
C VAL A 255 11.13 -19.27 3.43
N VAL A 256 10.72 -20.49 3.09
CA VAL A 256 9.31 -20.82 2.83
C VAL A 256 8.44 -20.51 4.07
N VAL A 257 8.85 -21.01 5.25
CA VAL A 257 8.13 -20.75 6.50
C VAL A 257 8.09 -19.25 6.81
N PHE A 258 9.20 -18.53 6.59
CA PHE A 258 9.26 -17.09 6.76
C PHE A 258 8.17 -16.35 5.95
N PHE A 259 8.02 -16.66 4.65
CA PHE A 259 7.00 -16.01 3.83
C PHE A 259 5.58 -16.39 4.20
N ILE A 260 5.32 -17.66 4.55
CA ILE A 260 3.99 -18.10 5.01
C ILE A 260 3.61 -17.39 6.32
N VAL A 261 4.53 -17.35 7.29
CA VAL A 261 4.29 -16.68 8.58
C VAL A 261 4.05 -15.18 8.38
N ASN A 262 4.86 -14.51 7.55
CA ASN A 262 4.66 -13.10 7.25
C ASN A 262 3.35 -12.83 6.51
N ALA A 263 2.92 -13.71 5.61
CA ALA A 263 1.62 -13.60 4.95
C ALA A 263 0.48 -13.68 5.97
N ILE A 264 0.56 -14.60 6.93
CA ILE A 264 -0.44 -14.72 8.02
C ILE A 264 -0.42 -13.45 8.90
N ILE A 265 0.76 -12.98 9.32
CA ILE A 265 0.89 -11.76 10.14
C ILE A 265 0.28 -10.55 9.42
N LEU A 266 0.63 -10.35 8.15
CA LEU A 266 0.10 -9.24 7.35
C LEU A 266 -1.42 -9.40 7.12
N GLY A 267 -1.90 -10.60 6.84
CA GLY A 267 -3.33 -10.90 6.68
C GLY A 267 -4.13 -10.58 7.96
N LEU A 268 -3.64 -11.02 9.11
CA LEU A 268 -4.25 -10.70 10.41
C LEU A 268 -4.22 -9.19 10.70
N TYR A 269 -3.13 -8.50 10.33
CA TYR A 269 -3.07 -7.04 10.45
C TYR A 269 -4.13 -6.38 9.57
N VAL A 270 -4.27 -6.79 8.30
CA VAL A 270 -5.28 -6.24 7.38
C VAL A 270 -6.69 -6.45 7.93
N VAL A 271 -7.02 -7.65 8.41
CA VAL A 271 -8.34 -7.94 9.02
C VAL A 271 -8.53 -7.10 10.29
N ARG A 272 -7.52 -7.00 11.16
CA ARG A 272 -7.61 -6.21 12.39
C ARG A 272 -7.94 -4.73 12.14
N VAL A 273 -7.33 -4.11 11.12
CA VAL A 273 -7.55 -2.68 10.83
C VAL A 273 -8.83 -2.42 10.04
N GLY A 274 -9.58 -3.46 9.66
CA GLY A 274 -10.83 -3.35 8.91
C GLY A 274 -10.67 -3.41 7.39
N GLY A 275 -9.52 -3.83 6.88
CA GLY A 275 -9.26 -3.92 5.43
C GLY A 275 -8.99 -2.57 4.78
N ASP A 276 -9.57 -2.38 3.61
CA ASP A 276 -9.53 -1.15 2.81
C ASP A 276 -10.90 -0.92 2.16
N PHE A 277 -11.16 0.28 1.66
CA PHE A 277 -12.35 0.58 0.85
C PHE A 277 -12.22 0.13 -0.61
N MET A 278 -11.01 -0.22 -1.06
CA MET A 278 -10.75 -0.75 -2.41
C MET A 278 -10.74 -2.27 -2.40
N HIS A 279 -11.56 -2.88 -3.25
CA HIS A 279 -11.69 -4.34 -3.41
C HIS A 279 -10.33 -5.03 -3.56
N GLY A 280 -10.00 -5.91 -2.64
CA GLY A 280 -8.82 -6.78 -2.67
C GLY A 280 -7.45 -6.12 -2.46
N ARG A 281 -7.32 -4.78 -2.52
CA ARG A 281 -6.04 -4.06 -2.57
C ARG A 281 -5.01 -4.52 -1.54
N THR A 282 -5.38 -4.52 -0.28
CA THR A 282 -4.45 -4.81 0.83
C THR A 282 -4.26 -6.31 1.09
N LEU A 283 -5.15 -7.16 0.56
CA LEU A 283 -5.04 -8.63 0.61
C LEU A 283 -4.22 -9.23 -0.54
N LEU A 284 -4.07 -8.53 -1.68
CA LEU A 284 -3.26 -9.02 -2.80
C LEU A 284 -1.79 -9.30 -2.43
N PRO A 285 -1.07 -8.45 -1.66
CA PRO A 285 0.27 -8.78 -1.18
C PRO A 285 0.32 -10.01 -0.28
N VAL A 286 -0.71 -10.24 0.55
CA VAL A 286 -0.86 -11.42 1.41
C VAL A 286 -0.99 -12.67 0.55
N LEU A 287 -1.91 -12.65 -0.41
CA LEU A 287 -2.13 -13.74 -1.35
C LEU A 287 -0.89 -14.02 -2.18
N PHE A 288 -0.22 -12.98 -2.68
CA PHE A 288 1.03 -13.12 -3.43
C PHE A 288 2.11 -13.84 -2.61
N MET A 289 2.29 -13.46 -1.33
CA MET A 289 3.24 -14.14 -0.43
C MET A 289 2.87 -15.61 -0.17
N LEU A 290 1.59 -15.92 0.01
CA LEU A 290 1.12 -17.31 0.18
C LEU A 290 1.38 -18.17 -1.06
N LEU A 291 1.35 -17.55 -2.24
CA LEU A 291 1.58 -18.22 -3.52
C LEU A 291 3.07 -18.38 -3.87
N LEU A 292 3.99 -17.65 -3.25
CA LEU A 292 5.43 -17.73 -3.56
C LEU A 292 6.02 -19.16 -3.46
N PRO A 293 5.73 -19.97 -2.41
CA PRO A 293 6.22 -21.35 -2.34
C PRO A 293 5.74 -22.27 -3.46
N VAL A 294 4.60 -21.95 -4.03
CA VAL A 294 3.94 -22.68 -5.13
C VAL A 294 3.84 -21.82 -6.40
N ALA A 295 4.61 -20.72 -6.47
CA ALA A 295 4.72 -19.88 -7.66
C ALA A 295 5.01 -20.75 -8.90
N VAL A 296 5.88 -21.75 -8.72
CA VAL A 296 6.09 -22.87 -9.64
C VAL A 296 5.93 -24.19 -8.90
N VAL A 297 5.35 -25.19 -9.55
CA VAL A 297 5.18 -26.55 -9.03
C VAL A 297 6.01 -27.51 -9.87
N PRO A 298 6.89 -28.34 -9.26
CA PRO A 298 7.71 -29.29 -10.00
C PRO A 298 6.89 -30.50 -10.41
N VAL A 299 7.00 -30.89 -11.69
CA VAL A 299 6.32 -32.04 -12.31
C VAL A 299 7.35 -32.90 -13.03
N ALA A 300 7.41 -34.18 -12.70
CA ALA A 300 8.25 -35.15 -13.42
C ALA A 300 7.48 -35.71 -14.62
N ILE A 301 8.05 -35.68 -15.83
CA ILE A 301 7.46 -36.32 -16.99
C ILE A 301 8.12 -37.69 -17.17
N SER A 302 7.31 -38.76 -17.10
CA SER A 302 7.74 -40.14 -17.28
C SER A 302 8.10 -40.40 -18.75
N GLY A 303 9.36 -40.22 -19.12
CA GLY A 303 9.77 -40.49 -20.52
C GLY A 303 11.26 -40.32 -20.80
N GLY A 304 11.97 -39.60 -19.95
CA GLY A 304 13.38 -39.23 -20.17
C GLY A 304 14.38 -39.63 -19.09
N VAL A 305 13.94 -40.00 -17.90
CA VAL A 305 14.82 -40.30 -16.76
C VAL A 305 14.55 -41.72 -16.27
N ARG A 306 15.41 -42.66 -16.66
CA ARG A 306 15.40 -44.08 -16.27
C ARG A 306 15.53 -44.36 -14.77
N ALA A 307 15.43 -43.37 -13.90
CA ALA A 307 15.64 -43.47 -12.45
C ALA A 307 14.51 -42.90 -11.58
N VAL A 308 13.33 -42.54 -12.14
CA VAL A 308 12.20 -42.06 -11.31
C VAL A 308 11.49 -43.28 -10.74
N GLY A 309 11.70 -43.58 -9.44
CA GLY A 309 11.05 -44.71 -8.78
C GLY A 309 9.51 -44.62 -8.83
N LYS A 310 8.79 -45.75 -8.76
CA LYS A 310 7.31 -45.82 -8.81
C LYS A 310 6.60 -44.78 -7.92
N ARG A 311 7.14 -44.47 -6.74
CA ARG A 311 6.56 -43.48 -5.80
C ARG A 311 6.58 -42.04 -6.34
N ALA A 312 7.66 -41.66 -7.04
CA ALA A 312 7.77 -40.34 -7.63
C ALA A 312 6.83 -40.19 -8.84
N THR A 313 6.68 -41.25 -9.64
CA THR A 313 5.74 -41.27 -10.76
C THR A 313 4.30 -41.14 -10.27
N VAL A 314 3.90 -41.89 -9.24
CA VAL A 314 2.55 -41.80 -8.64
C VAL A 314 2.28 -40.39 -8.09
N ALA A 315 3.22 -39.80 -7.36
CA ALA A 315 3.06 -38.45 -6.81
C ALA A 315 2.93 -37.38 -7.92
N THR A 316 3.70 -37.51 -8.99
CA THR A 316 3.61 -36.62 -10.15
C THR A 316 2.27 -36.76 -10.87
N THR A 317 1.81 -37.98 -11.14
CA THR A 317 0.51 -38.22 -11.78
C THR A 317 -0.63 -37.68 -10.92
N ALA A 318 -0.54 -37.85 -9.59
CA ALA A 318 -1.51 -37.26 -8.64
C ALA A 318 -1.48 -35.73 -8.60
N ALA A 319 -0.34 -35.09 -8.87
CA ALA A 319 -0.24 -33.62 -8.92
C ALA A 319 -0.90 -33.01 -10.18
N ILE A 320 -1.12 -33.79 -11.24
CA ILE A 320 -1.74 -33.26 -12.47
C ILE A 320 -3.18 -32.82 -12.21
N VAL A 321 -3.96 -33.56 -11.44
CA VAL A 321 -5.37 -33.24 -11.16
C VAL A 321 -5.51 -31.88 -10.49
N PRO A 322 -4.86 -31.58 -9.35
CA PRO A 322 -4.96 -30.27 -8.74
C PRO A 322 -4.39 -29.16 -9.63
N LEU A 323 -3.36 -29.41 -10.44
CA LEU A 323 -2.87 -28.43 -11.41
C LEU A 323 -3.92 -28.12 -12.50
N LEU A 324 -4.62 -29.14 -13.01
CA LEU A 324 -5.74 -28.94 -13.94
C LEU A 324 -6.87 -28.12 -13.30
N VAL A 325 -7.20 -28.39 -12.03
CA VAL A 325 -8.16 -27.57 -11.28
C VAL A 325 -7.75 -26.10 -11.28
N VAL A 326 -6.46 -25.79 -11.00
CA VAL A 326 -5.95 -24.41 -11.01
C VAL A 326 -6.06 -23.80 -12.41
N VAL A 327 -5.69 -24.51 -13.47
CA VAL A 327 -5.76 -24.01 -14.85
C VAL A 327 -7.21 -23.73 -15.26
N VAL A 328 -8.12 -24.67 -14.99
CA VAL A 328 -9.55 -24.52 -15.30
C VAL A 328 -10.14 -23.35 -14.51
N TRP A 329 -9.89 -23.30 -13.21
CA TRP A 329 -10.33 -22.19 -12.37
C TRP A 329 -9.79 -20.84 -12.89
N SER A 330 -8.50 -20.75 -13.19
CA SER A 330 -7.88 -19.54 -13.73
C SER A 330 -8.53 -19.13 -15.06
N GLY A 331 -8.80 -20.07 -15.95
CA GLY A 331 -9.49 -19.81 -17.22
C GLY A 331 -10.92 -19.31 -17.01
N VAL A 332 -11.67 -19.96 -16.11
CA VAL A 332 -13.04 -19.53 -15.76
C VAL A 332 -13.04 -18.13 -15.17
N ILE A 333 -12.23 -17.86 -14.14
CA ILE A 333 -12.16 -16.53 -13.52
C ILE A 333 -11.77 -15.45 -14.55
N ALA A 334 -10.75 -15.72 -15.37
CA ALA A 334 -10.30 -14.76 -16.37
C ALA A 334 -11.35 -14.46 -17.46
N ALA A 335 -12.19 -15.47 -17.79
CA ALA A 335 -13.18 -15.34 -18.85
C ALA A 335 -14.55 -14.83 -18.38
N THR A 336 -14.97 -15.17 -17.16
CA THR A 336 -16.35 -14.95 -16.70
C THR A 336 -16.49 -13.82 -15.70
N VAL A 337 -15.48 -13.61 -14.85
CA VAL A 337 -15.57 -12.56 -13.84
C VAL A 337 -15.15 -11.23 -14.46
N LYS A 338 -16.14 -10.42 -14.80
CA LYS A 338 -15.97 -9.03 -15.24
C LYS A 338 -16.40 -8.12 -14.12
N SER A 339 -15.67 -7.04 -13.94
CA SER A 339 -16.07 -5.98 -13.05
C SER A 339 -17.26 -5.25 -13.66
N GLU A 340 -18.43 -5.37 -13.05
CA GLU A 340 -19.63 -4.64 -13.47
C GLU A 340 -19.47 -3.15 -13.11
N ALA A 341 -20.06 -2.28 -13.92
CA ALA A 341 -20.05 -0.85 -13.64
C ALA A 341 -20.88 -0.58 -12.38
N VAL A 342 -20.24 0.01 -11.35
CA VAL A 342 -20.88 0.33 -10.07
C VAL A 342 -21.06 1.83 -9.97
N GLU A 343 -22.32 2.30 -9.97
CA GLU A 343 -22.63 3.73 -9.93
C GLU A 343 -22.71 4.30 -8.50
N TYR A 344 -22.83 3.45 -7.51
CA TYR A 344 -22.96 3.82 -6.09
C TYR A 344 -22.03 3.00 -5.21
N ILE A 345 -21.74 3.52 -4.03
CA ILE A 345 -20.91 2.83 -3.03
C ILE A 345 -21.80 1.82 -2.31
N PRO A 346 -21.45 0.53 -2.25
CA PRO A 346 -22.18 -0.50 -1.51
C PRO A 346 -22.25 -0.18 0.00
N GLU A 347 -23.18 -0.80 0.72
CA GLU A 347 -23.39 -0.61 2.16
C GLU A 347 -22.16 -1.00 2.99
N ASP A 348 -21.42 -2.01 2.57
CA ASP A 348 -20.17 -2.45 3.20
C ASP A 348 -19.00 -1.47 2.97
N GLY A 349 -19.16 -0.48 2.10
CA GLY A 349 -18.18 0.56 1.79
C GLY A 349 -17.03 0.11 0.91
N ILE A 350 -17.01 -1.15 0.45
CA ILE A 350 -15.95 -1.71 -0.40
C ILE A 350 -16.33 -1.53 -1.86
N ILE A 351 -15.40 -1.08 -2.68
CA ILE A 351 -15.68 -0.77 -4.08
C ILE A 351 -14.54 -1.19 -5.00
N ASP A 352 -14.89 -1.69 -6.17
CA ASP A 352 -13.98 -1.75 -7.31
C ASP A 352 -13.89 -0.34 -7.93
N GLU A 353 -12.84 0.38 -7.60
CA GLU A 353 -12.67 1.76 -8.05
C GLU A 353 -12.57 1.91 -9.57
N ARG A 354 -11.98 0.94 -10.26
CA ARG A 354 -11.92 0.99 -11.72
C ARG A 354 -13.32 0.99 -12.32
N SER A 355 -14.19 0.09 -11.87
CA SER A 355 -15.57 0.01 -12.34
C SER A 355 -16.37 1.24 -11.98
N PHE A 356 -16.18 1.77 -10.77
CA PHE A 356 -16.81 2.99 -10.32
C PHE A 356 -16.43 4.20 -11.20
N TYR A 357 -15.14 4.41 -11.44
CA TYR A 357 -14.72 5.57 -12.24
C TYR A 357 -15.10 5.41 -13.71
N ARG A 358 -15.08 4.21 -14.28
CA ARG A 358 -15.64 3.96 -15.62
C ARG A 358 -17.11 4.35 -15.70
N ALA A 359 -17.92 3.97 -14.73
CA ALA A 359 -19.35 4.34 -14.69
C ALA A 359 -19.54 5.85 -14.56
N LYS A 360 -18.75 6.51 -13.68
CA LYS A 360 -18.89 7.95 -13.40
C LYS A 360 -18.33 8.87 -14.49
N THR A 361 -17.32 8.44 -15.24
CA THR A 361 -16.70 9.23 -16.31
C THR A 361 -17.26 8.90 -17.69
N GLY A 362 -17.88 7.73 -17.85
CA GLY A 362 -18.27 7.21 -19.16
C GLY A 362 -17.08 6.77 -20.03
N VAL A 363 -15.86 6.75 -19.49
CA VAL A 363 -14.62 6.37 -20.21
C VAL A 363 -14.22 4.95 -19.81
N ASP A 364 -14.04 4.07 -20.79
CA ASP A 364 -13.71 2.65 -20.52
C ASP A 364 -12.35 2.46 -19.83
N HIS A 365 -11.40 3.33 -20.13
CA HIS A 365 -10.04 3.29 -19.58
C HIS A 365 -9.58 4.71 -19.23
N PRO A 366 -10.09 5.31 -18.13
CA PRO A 366 -9.68 6.64 -17.72
C PRO A 366 -8.25 6.61 -17.18
N ILE A 367 -7.31 7.20 -17.91
CA ILE A 367 -5.87 7.20 -17.63
C ILE A 367 -5.38 8.61 -17.31
N ARG A 368 -5.87 9.61 -18.06
CA ARG A 368 -5.41 11.00 -17.97
C ARG A 368 -6.35 11.83 -17.11
N ALA A 369 -5.84 12.89 -16.52
CA ALA A 369 -6.67 13.84 -15.78
C ALA A 369 -7.88 14.33 -16.62
N VAL A 370 -7.67 14.56 -17.92
CA VAL A 370 -8.74 15.01 -18.83
C VAL A 370 -9.87 13.98 -19.00
N ASP A 371 -9.62 12.70 -18.78
CA ASP A 371 -10.65 11.64 -18.84
C ASP A 371 -11.65 11.76 -17.67
N TYR A 372 -11.28 12.52 -16.62
CA TYR A 372 -12.12 12.77 -15.44
C TYR A 372 -12.87 14.10 -15.49
N LEU A 373 -12.81 14.84 -16.59
CA LEU A 373 -13.52 16.13 -16.73
C LEU A 373 -15.04 15.98 -16.59
N ASP A 374 -15.59 14.83 -17.01
CA ASP A 374 -17.01 14.53 -16.91
C ASP A 374 -17.41 13.88 -15.57
N TYR A 375 -16.44 13.65 -14.68
CA TYR A 375 -16.75 13.34 -13.31
C TYR A 375 -17.44 14.54 -12.63
N PRO A 376 -18.45 14.30 -11.79
CA PRO A 376 -19.22 15.39 -11.18
C PRO A 376 -18.33 16.51 -10.62
N ARG A 377 -18.65 17.76 -10.95
CA ARG A 377 -18.02 18.99 -10.49
C ARG A 377 -16.66 19.35 -11.11
N MET A 378 -16.00 18.48 -11.87
CA MET A 378 -14.65 18.79 -12.36
C MET A 378 -14.64 19.92 -13.40
N ARG A 379 -15.53 19.89 -14.40
CA ARG A 379 -15.63 20.98 -15.39
C ARG A 379 -16.05 22.29 -14.75
N SER A 380 -17.05 22.27 -13.88
CA SER A 380 -17.52 23.47 -13.19
C SER A 380 -16.47 24.05 -12.24
N MET A 381 -15.62 23.21 -11.61
CA MET A 381 -14.49 23.65 -10.83
C MET A 381 -13.49 24.47 -11.68
N LEU A 382 -13.11 23.94 -12.85
CA LEU A 382 -12.17 24.64 -13.73
C LEU A 382 -12.74 25.96 -14.23
N LEU A 383 -14.00 25.99 -14.66
CA LEU A 383 -14.68 27.23 -15.07
C LEU A 383 -14.75 28.24 -13.91
N ALA A 384 -15.06 27.78 -12.71
CA ALA A 384 -15.07 28.62 -11.53
C ALA A 384 -13.67 29.21 -11.23
N LEU A 385 -12.61 28.42 -11.39
CA LEU A 385 -11.24 28.89 -11.19
C LEU A 385 -10.81 29.98 -12.19
N GLU A 386 -11.36 30.05 -13.39
CA GLU A 386 -11.05 31.09 -14.36
C GLU A 386 -11.48 32.49 -13.86
N THR A 387 -12.56 32.56 -13.09
CA THR A 387 -13.15 33.79 -12.57
C THR A 387 -12.89 34.00 -11.08
N ALA A 388 -12.22 33.07 -10.42
CA ALA A 388 -11.97 33.11 -8.99
C ALA A 388 -11.08 34.32 -8.61
N PRO A 389 -11.49 35.15 -7.63
CA PRO A 389 -10.62 36.18 -7.09
C PRO A 389 -9.36 35.58 -6.47
N ASN A 390 -8.23 36.30 -6.59
CA ASN A 390 -6.98 35.86 -5.99
C ASN A 390 -7.12 35.67 -4.46
N GLY A 391 -6.62 34.54 -3.97
CA GLY A 391 -6.69 34.18 -2.56
C GLY A 391 -8.04 33.62 -2.11
N SER A 392 -9.02 33.41 -3.03
CA SER A 392 -10.34 32.89 -2.64
C SER A 392 -10.32 31.42 -2.29
N VAL A 393 -11.27 31.02 -1.44
CA VAL A 393 -11.59 29.63 -1.15
C VAL A 393 -12.79 29.21 -2.01
N LEU A 394 -12.68 28.10 -2.73
CA LEU A 394 -13.75 27.50 -3.53
C LEU A 394 -14.37 26.34 -2.77
N LEU A 395 -15.69 26.44 -2.57
CA LEU A 395 -16.49 25.41 -1.92
C LEU A 395 -17.54 24.88 -2.91
N PRO A 396 -17.79 23.55 -2.97
CA PRO A 396 -18.83 23.00 -3.82
C PRO A 396 -20.20 23.37 -3.25
N THR A 397 -21.16 23.71 -4.13
CA THR A 397 -22.56 23.91 -3.74
C THR A 397 -23.36 22.60 -3.76
N ALA A 398 -24.65 22.62 -3.48
CA ALA A 398 -25.52 21.45 -3.68
C ALA A 398 -25.66 21.09 -5.17
N ASP A 399 -25.64 22.08 -6.05
CA ASP A 399 -25.64 21.90 -7.51
C ASP A 399 -24.23 21.56 -8.02
N GLU A 400 -24.11 20.51 -8.84
CA GLU A 400 -22.83 20.05 -9.38
C GLU A 400 -22.22 21.03 -10.40
N GLY A 401 -23.02 21.90 -10.96
CA GLY A 401 -22.58 22.92 -11.93
C GLY A 401 -21.97 24.16 -11.33
N THR A 402 -22.06 24.35 -10.01
CA THR A 402 -21.71 25.62 -9.37
C THR A 402 -20.74 25.47 -8.20
N TRP A 403 -19.92 26.50 -8.01
CA TRP A 403 -18.96 26.66 -6.93
C TRP A 403 -19.13 28.02 -6.27
N PHE A 404 -18.90 28.07 -4.96
CA PHE A 404 -18.92 29.28 -4.18
C PHE A 404 -17.49 29.82 -3.97
N PHE A 405 -17.35 31.13 -4.11
CA PHE A 405 -16.10 31.82 -3.77
C PHE A 405 -16.25 32.51 -2.41
N VAL A 406 -15.38 32.20 -1.48
CA VAL A 406 -15.25 32.95 -0.23
C VAL A 406 -13.93 33.70 -0.30
N PRO A 407 -13.95 35.06 -0.41
CA PRO A 407 -12.74 35.85 -0.48
C PRO A 407 -11.99 35.84 0.87
N LEU A 408 -10.67 35.98 0.83
CA LEU A 408 -9.88 36.16 2.04
C LEU A 408 -10.02 37.59 2.57
N LYS A 409 -9.86 37.78 3.89
CA LYS A 409 -9.70 39.08 4.49
C LYS A 409 -8.43 39.76 3.95
N PRO A 410 -8.41 41.09 3.79
CA PRO A 410 -7.25 41.79 3.22
C PRO A 410 -5.92 41.51 3.95
N GLU A 411 -5.96 41.36 5.26
CA GLU A 411 -4.80 40.99 6.09
C GLU A 411 -4.33 39.53 5.90
N ALA A 412 -5.20 38.64 5.44
CA ALA A 412 -4.87 37.26 5.16
C ALA A 412 -4.28 37.09 3.74
N VAL A 413 -4.45 38.06 2.84
CA VAL A 413 -3.90 38.04 1.49
C VAL A 413 -2.42 38.40 1.53
N GLN A 414 -1.56 37.40 1.39
CA GLN A 414 -0.10 37.59 1.35
C GLN A 414 0.45 37.29 -0.05
N ALA A 415 1.63 37.86 -0.37
CA ALA A 415 2.25 37.71 -1.69
C ALA A 415 2.57 36.25 -2.08
N GLU A 416 2.72 35.36 -1.12
CA GLU A 416 3.03 33.93 -1.32
C GLU A 416 1.80 33.02 -1.17
N GLN A 417 0.60 33.57 -1.10
CA GLN A 417 -0.65 32.79 -1.03
C GLN A 417 -0.93 32.12 -2.38
N PRO A 418 -1.53 30.91 -2.36
CA PRO A 418 -2.01 30.32 -3.61
C PRO A 418 -3.06 31.21 -4.25
N ARG A 419 -3.13 31.17 -5.60
CA ARG A 419 -4.12 31.92 -6.37
C ARG A 419 -5.55 31.64 -5.89
N ALA A 420 -5.83 30.38 -5.60
CA ALA A 420 -7.10 29.92 -5.01
C ALA A 420 -6.89 28.65 -4.19
N THR A 421 -7.80 28.37 -3.27
CA THR A 421 -7.85 27.11 -2.54
C THR A 421 -9.15 26.39 -2.87
N VAL A 422 -9.05 25.18 -3.42
CA VAL A 422 -10.18 24.28 -3.68
C VAL A 422 -10.33 23.34 -2.49
N PHE A 423 -11.55 23.24 -1.94
CA PHE A 423 -11.88 22.29 -0.88
C PHE A 423 -12.85 21.24 -1.40
N TYR A 424 -12.32 20.06 -1.68
CA TYR A 424 -13.12 18.98 -2.26
C TYR A 424 -12.59 17.61 -1.86
N ALA A 425 -13.50 16.66 -1.60
CA ALA A 425 -13.14 15.33 -1.13
C ALA A 425 -12.30 14.51 -2.16
N GLN A 426 -12.49 14.76 -3.46
CA GLN A 426 -11.79 14.03 -4.55
C GLN A 426 -10.43 14.66 -4.86
N LEU A 427 -9.52 14.61 -3.87
CA LEU A 427 -8.21 15.26 -3.92
C LEU A 427 -7.40 14.93 -5.17
N GLY A 428 -7.36 13.65 -5.57
CA GLY A 428 -6.54 13.20 -6.72
C GLY A 428 -6.94 13.89 -8.03
N MET A 429 -8.23 13.89 -8.35
CA MET A 429 -8.75 14.49 -9.58
C MET A 429 -8.60 16.01 -9.57
N SER A 430 -9.03 16.67 -8.49
CA SER A 430 -8.94 18.12 -8.39
C SER A 430 -7.49 18.60 -8.50
N SER A 431 -6.55 17.92 -7.84
CA SER A 431 -5.13 18.29 -7.89
C SER A 431 -4.49 18.08 -9.26
N MET A 432 -4.88 17.03 -9.98
CA MET A 432 -4.33 16.76 -11.33
C MET A 432 -4.90 17.70 -12.41
N LEU A 433 -6.09 18.21 -12.19
CA LEU A 433 -6.76 19.13 -13.13
C LEU A 433 -6.41 20.60 -12.90
N THR A 434 -5.97 20.96 -11.69
CA THR A 434 -5.66 22.35 -11.34
C THR A 434 -4.18 22.68 -11.55
N PRO A 435 -3.83 23.93 -11.90
CA PRO A 435 -2.45 24.38 -11.96
C PRO A 435 -1.79 24.41 -10.57
N LEU A 436 -0.44 24.44 -10.54
CA LEU A 436 0.34 24.32 -9.31
C LEU A 436 0.19 25.52 -8.35
N ASP A 437 -0.32 26.65 -8.83
CA ASP A 437 -0.64 27.84 -8.03
C ASP A 437 -2.01 27.75 -7.32
N VAL A 438 -2.76 26.66 -7.55
CA VAL A 438 -4.01 26.35 -6.84
C VAL A 438 -3.76 25.30 -5.76
N ARG A 439 -4.17 25.64 -4.55
CA ARG A 439 -4.08 24.73 -3.40
C ARG A 439 -5.30 23.82 -3.34
N ASN A 440 -5.09 22.52 -3.25
CA ASN A 440 -6.17 21.54 -3.07
C ASN A 440 -6.14 20.98 -1.66
N LEU A 441 -7.26 21.04 -0.97
CA LEU A 441 -7.47 20.51 0.38
C LEU A 441 -8.71 19.61 0.38
N ASP A 442 -8.66 18.56 1.19
CA ASP A 442 -9.73 17.58 1.30
C ASP A 442 -10.32 17.50 2.71
N SER A 443 -11.62 17.29 2.79
CA SER A 443 -12.35 17.20 4.05
C SER A 443 -12.04 15.93 4.86
N ILE A 444 -11.46 14.91 4.22
CA ILE A 444 -11.09 13.62 4.85
C ILE A 444 -9.73 13.72 5.55
N GLY A 445 -8.86 14.63 5.08
CA GLY A 445 -7.57 14.90 5.68
C GLY A 445 -6.40 14.15 5.05
N LEU A 446 -6.48 13.73 3.79
CA LEU A 446 -5.33 13.15 3.10
C LEU A 446 -4.20 14.18 2.94
N SER A 447 -4.55 15.42 2.55
CA SER A 447 -3.63 16.54 2.40
C SER A 447 -3.83 17.66 3.43
N TYR A 448 -4.93 17.67 4.17
CA TYR A 448 -5.28 18.74 5.11
C TYR A 448 -5.10 18.29 6.57
N PRO A 449 -4.13 18.86 7.32
CA PRO A 449 -3.82 18.41 8.67
C PRO A 449 -4.98 18.56 9.66
N LEU A 450 -5.73 19.66 9.62
CA LEU A 450 -6.89 19.83 10.50
C LEU A 450 -7.90 18.70 10.28
N ALA A 451 -8.24 18.42 9.02
CA ALA A 451 -9.16 17.34 8.68
C ALA A 451 -8.63 15.96 9.11
N ALA A 452 -7.32 15.71 8.93
CA ALA A 452 -6.70 14.46 9.37
C ALA A 452 -6.81 14.24 10.88
N HIS A 453 -6.77 15.32 11.64
CA HIS A 453 -6.81 15.29 13.11
C HIS A 453 -8.21 15.40 13.71
N THR A 454 -9.29 15.46 12.90
CA THR A 454 -10.65 15.39 13.44
C THR A 454 -10.94 14.02 14.05
N GLU A 455 -11.86 13.99 14.99
CA GLU A 455 -12.43 12.73 15.48
C GLU A 455 -13.13 11.96 14.36
N ARG A 456 -13.20 10.66 14.54
CA ARG A 456 -13.81 9.75 13.55
C ARG A 456 -15.32 9.85 13.61
N ILE A 457 -15.95 9.66 12.46
CA ILE A 457 -17.39 9.39 12.35
C ILE A 457 -17.62 7.96 12.83
N GLU A 458 -18.44 7.80 13.85
CA GLU A 458 -18.86 6.49 14.32
C GLU A 458 -19.56 5.74 13.18
N ASN A 459 -19.16 4.48 12.95
CA ASN A 459 -19.63 3.66 11.83
C ASN A 459 -19.38 4.25 10.42
N GLY A 460 -18.47 5.22 10.32
CA GLY A 460 -18.07 5.78 9.02
C GLY A 460 -17.38 4.75 8.13
N ARG A 461 -17.47 4.95 6.81
CA ARG A 461 -16.82 4.12 5.79
C ARG A 461 -15.33 4.04 6.04
N ILE A 462 -14.74 2.86 5.93
CA ILE A 462 -13.30 2.66 6.13
C ILE A 462 -12.47 3.59 5.23
N GLY A 463 -11.48 4.28 5.81
CA GLY A 463 -10.64 5.27 5.11
C GLY A 463 -11.34 6.57 4.73
N HIS A 464 -12.64 6.72 5.02
CA HIS A 464 -13.46 7.92 4.78
C HIS A 464 -14.31 8.27 6.01
N ASP A 465 -13.86 7.89 7.18
CA ASP A 465 -14.56 8.07 8.46
C ASP A 465 -14.16 9.36 9.19
N LYS A 466 -13.62 10.32 8.46
CA LYS A 466 -13.36 11.69 8.93
C LYS A 466 -14.01 12.69 8.00
N HIS A 467 -14.43 13.80 8.56
CA HIS A 467 -14.99 14.91 7.79
C HIS A 467 -14.80 16.21 8.55
N LEU A 468 -14.06 17.12 7.94
CA LEU A 468 -13.95 18.50 8.42
C LEU A 468 -15.01 19.36 7.73
N TYR A 469 -15.78 20.12 8.50
CA TYR A 469 -16.74 21.06 7.97
C TYR A 469 -16.06 22.28 7.33
N PRO A 470 -16.64 22.88 6.29
CA PRO A 470 -16.07 24.03 5.58
C PRO A 470 -15.81 25.23 6.50
N ASP A 471 -16.59 25.40 7.57
CA ASP A 471 -16.45 26.47 8.58
C ASP A 471 -15.04 26.52 9.18
N TRP A 472 -14.44 25.36 9.46
CA TRP A 472 -13.07 25.26 9.91
C TRP A 472 -12.06 25.76 8.89
N LEU A 473 -12.30 25.46 7.60
CA LEU A 473 -11.43 25.95 6.54
C LEU A 473 -11.54 27.45 6.38
N ILE A 474 -12.75 28.00 6.46
CA ILE A 474 -12.99 29.46 6.40
C ILE A 474 -12.24 30.16 7.53
N ALA A 475 -12.32 29.62 8.75
CA ALA A 475 -11.58 30.11 9.91
C ALA A 475 -10.05 30.01 9.71
N ASP A 476 -9.56 28.83 9.24
CA ASP A 476 -8.13 28.55 9.06
C ASP A 476 -7.49 29.35 7.92
N ALA A 477 -8.21 29.59 6.85
CA ALA A 477 -7.74 30.36 5.71
C ALA A 477 -7.76 31.89 5.95
N GLY A 478 -8.44 32.36 6.99
CA GLY A 478 -8.66 33.79 7.21
C GLY A 478 -9.62 34.38 6.17
N ALA A 479 -10.62 33.61 5.76
CA ALA A 479 -11.63 34.08 4.81
C ALA A 479 -12.58 35.11 5.46
N VAL A 480 -13.28 35.86 4.61
CA VAL A 480 -14.23 36.90 5.07
C VAL A 480 -15.38 36.21 5.78
N ASP A 481 -15.76 36.74 6.93
CA ASP A 481 -16.86 36.27 7.77
C ASP A 481 -18.16 37.10 7.59
N THR A 482 -18.17 38.06 6.66
CA THR A 482 -19.33 38.83 6.31
C THR A 482 -20.22 38.02 5.34
N TRP A 483 -21.38 37.66 5.83
CA TRP A 483 -22.35 36.84 5.12
C TRP A 483 -23.33 37.74 4.35
N GLU A 484 -23.10 37.92 3.06
CA GLU A 484 -24.08 38.57 2.19
C GLU A 484 -25.25 37.63 1.89
N ALA A 485 -26.41 38.20 1.64
CA ALA A 485 -27.61 37.45 1.25
C ALA A 485 -27.30 36.65 -0.05
N GLY A 486 -27.17 35.35 0.07
CA GLY A 486 -26.81 34.44 -1.04
C GLY A 486 -25.58 33.57 -0.78
N MET A 487 -24.85 33.81 0.30
CA MET A 487 -23.79 32.88 0.74
C MET A 487 -24.35 31.51 1.13
N VAL A 488 -23.51 30.56 1.09
CA VAL A 488 -23.76 29.13 1.19
C VAL A 488 -24.53 28.82 2.47
N ARG A 489 -25.75 28.32 2.38
CA ARG A 489 -26.60 28.01 3.53
C ARG A 489 -26.02 26.95 4.49
N PHE A 490 -24.96 26.27 4.11
CA PHE A 490 -24.30 25.28 4.94
C PHE A 490 -23.08 25.82 5.71
N LEU A 491 -22.76 27.09 5.59
CA LEU A 491 -21.79 27.79 6.46
C LEU A 491 -22.55 28.52 7.57
N ASP A 492 -22.09 28.38 8.79
CA ASP A 492 -22.67 28.98 9.96
C ASP A 492 -21.71 30.02 10.57
N PRO A 493 -22.07 31.31 10.64
CA PRO A 493 -21.21 32.34 11.23
C PRO A 493 -20.78 32.04 12.66
N GLU A 494 -21.66 31.43 13.46
CA GLU A 494 -21.32 31.02 14.83
C GLU A 494 -20.28 29.90 14.83
N TRP A 495 -20.42 28.93 13.95
CA TRP A 495 -19.44 27.85 13.78
C TRP A 495 -18.10 28.39 13.31
N VAL A 496 -18.05 29.32 12.38
CA VAL A 496 -16.81 29.95 11.93
C VAL A 496 -16.14 30.71 13.08
N ALA A 497 -16.88 31.49 13.87
CA ALA A 497 -16.36 32.21 15.02
C ALA A 497 -15.83 31.24 16.10
N ASN A 498 -16.57 30.17 16.37
CA ASN A 498 -16.12 29.13 17.29
C ASN A 498 -14.89 28.40 16.75
N ALA A 499 -14.82 28.09 15.44
CA ALA A 499 -13.64 27.48 14.82
C ALA A 499 -12.42 28.39 14.94
N GLN A 500 -12.55 29.71 14.69
CA GLN A 500 -11.46 30.67 14.89
C GLN A 500 -10.89 30.61 16.32
N ARG A 501 -11.77 30.54 17.30
CA ARG A 501 -11.35 30.42 18.71
C ARG A 501 -10.75 29.05 19.03
N ALA A 502 -11.31 27.98 18.49
CA ALA A 502 -10.77 26.62 18.66
C ALA A 502 -9.39 26.43 18.02
N LEU A 503 -9.07 27.21 16.96
CA LEU A 503 -7.72 27.24 16.36
C LEU A 503 -6.65 27.84 17.28
N GLU A 504 -7.04 28.65 18.29
CA GLU A 504 -6.14 29.20 19.31
C GLU A 504 -5.80 28.17 20.40
N CYS A 505 -6.39 26.98 20.36
CA CYS A 505 -6.01 25.89 21.27
C CYS A 505 -4.52 25.57 21.15
N PRO A 506 -3.75 25.49 22.26
CA PRO A 506 -2.30 25.27 22.20
C PRO A 506 -1.88 24.02 21.42
N GLN A 507 -2.68 22.95 21.48
CA GLN A 507 -2.42 21.73 20.71
C GLN A 507 -2.69 21.94 19.21
N THR A 508 -3.76 22.65 18.85
CA THR A 508 -4.07 23.03 17.46
C THR A 508 -3.01 23.98 16.91
N GLU A 509 -2.62 25.00 17.65
CA GLU A 509 -1.52 25.89 17.27
C GLU A 509 -0.21 25.12 17.05
N ASN A 510 0.13 24.19 17.94
CA ASN A 510 1.31 23.34 17.79
C ASN A 510 1.24 22.50 16.51
N LEU A 511 0.07 21.95 16.17
CA LEU A 511 -0.15 21.22 14.93
C LEU A 511 0.05 22.14 13.72
N LEU A 512 -0.61 23.28 13.68
CA LEU A 512 -0.53 24.25 12.58
C LEU A 512 0.89 24.81 12.40
N ALA A 513 1.58 25.12 13.48
CA ALA A 513 2.95 25.60 13.45
C ALA A 513 3.96 24.59 12.88
N ALA A 514 3.60 23.30 12.82
CA ALA A 514 4.47 22.27 12.25
C ALA A 514 4.73 22.49 10.76
N TYR A 515 3.74 22.95 10.02
CA TYR A 515 3.81 23.08 8.56
C TYR A 515 3.66 24.51 8.04
N ARG A 516 3.20 25.48 8.86
CA ARG A 516 3.10 26.88 8.49
C ARG A 516 4.44 27.62 8.64
N GLY A 517 4.70 28.54 7.71
CA GLY A 517 5.89 29.38 7.70
C GLY A 517 7.20 28.64 7.35
N PRO A 518 8.33 29.34 7.24
CA PRO A 518 9.58 28.81 6.76
C PRO A 518 10.18 27.73 7.67
N LEU A 519 10.85 26.76 7.08
CA LEU A 519 11.58 25.74 7.82
C LEU A 519 12.91 26.30 8.33
N THR A 520 13.03 26.41 9.64
CA THR A 520 14.28 26.77 10.32
C THR A 520 14.82 25.56 11.09
N VAL A 521 16.12 25.57 11.46
CA VAL A 521 16.71 24.52 12.30
C VAL A 521 15.93 24.36 13.62
N ARG A 522 15.56 25.47 14.26
CA ARG A 522 14.76 25.45 15.49
C ARG A 522 13.40 24.77 15.28
N LYS A 523 12.71 25.07 14.17
CA LYS A 523 11.43 24.45 13.82
C LYS A 523 11.62 22.97 13.54
N PHE A 524 12.67 22.58 12.80
CA PHE A 524 12.99 21.18 12.50
C PHE A 524 13.16 20.35 13.78
N VAL A 525 13.97 20.82 14.74
CA VAL A 525 14.17 20.16 16.03
C VAL A 525 12.88 20.10 16.84
N ARG A 526 12.13 21.22 16.93
CA ARG A 526 10.83 21.28 17.61
C ARG A 526 9.83 20.27 17.00
N ASN A 527 9.83 20.13 15.68
CA ASN A 527 8.98 19.17 14.98
C ASN A 527 9.32 17.73 15.36
N ILE A 528 10.61 17.36 15.45
CA ILE A 528 11.02 16.01 15.89
C ILE A 528 10.48 15.74 17.31
N VAL A 529 10.69 16.66 18.26
CA VAL A 529 10.29 16.48 19.65
C VAL A 529 8.78 16.32 19.80
N ASN A 530 7.99 17.06 19.00
CA ASN A 530 6.53 17.06 19.09
C ASN A 530 5.86 16.10 18.11
N ALA A 531 6.60 15.38 17.27
CA ALA A 531 6.00 14.54 16.23
C ALA A 531 5.06 13.46 16.81
N VAL A 532 5.49 12.76 17.86
CA VAL A 532 4.70 11.67 18.47
C VAL A 532 3.46 12.20 19.19
N PRO A 533 3.54 13.22 20.09
CA PRO A 533 2.35 13.83 20.69
C PRO A 533 1.34 14.34 19.65
N ARG A 534 1.81 15.00 18.60
CA ARG A 534 0.91 15.49 17.53
C ARG A 534 0.14 14.35 16.86
N SER A 535 0.78 13.22 16.61
CA SER A 535 0.13 12.12 15.89
C SER A 535 -1.08 11.52 16.62
N SER A 536 -1.13 11.68 17.94
CA SER A 536 -2.25 11.21 18.77
C SER A 536 -3.30 12.29 19.05
N TYR A 537 -3.00 13.56 18.75
CA TYR A 537 -3.93 14.66 18.95
C TYR A 537 -5.17 14.52 18.06
N ARG A 538 -6.36 14.78 18.63
CA ARG A 538 -7.64 14.79 17.90
C ARG A 538 -8.40 16.07 18.25
N ILE A 539 -9.20 16.52 17.29
CA ILE A 539 -9.98 17.74 17.33
C ILE A 539 -11.45 17.34 17.17
N ASP A 540 -12.31 17.81 18.08
CA ASP A 540 -13.76 17.69 17.91
C ASP A 540 -14.19 18.33 16.59
N ARG A 541 -15.07 17.64 15.86
CA ARG A 541 -15.61 18.17 14.59
C ARG A 541 -16.49 19.39 14.80
N ASN A 542 -17.24 19.42 15.91
CA ASN A 542 -18.00 20.58 16.34
C ASN A 542 -17.04 21.60 17.00
N PRO A 543 -16.93 22.82 16.48
CA PRO A 543 -15.98 23.79 17.04
C PRO A 543 -16.33 24.26 18.47
N ALA A 544 -17.59 24.23 18.88
CA ALA A 544 -17.99 24.55 20.26
C ALA A 544 -17.47 23.48 21.24
N ASP A 545 -17.61 22.19 20.89
CA ASP A 545 -17.10 21.08 21.69
C ASP A 545 -15.57 21.11 21.75
N ALA A 546 -14.91 21.47 20.63
CA ALA A 546 -13.46 21.66 20.59
C ALA A 546 -12.97 22.76 21.55
N ILE A 547 -13.71 23.86 21.67
CA ILE A 547 -13.43 24.93 22.66
C ILE A 547 -13.57 24.38 24.08
N GLU A 548 -14.68 23.69 24.38
CA GLU A 548 -14.93 23.10 25.70
C GLU A 548 -13.83 22.11 26.08
N THR A 549 -13.47 21.22 25.17
CA THR A 549 -12.38 20.23 25.38
C THR A 549 -11.04 20.92 25.65
N CYS A 550 -10.74 22.04 25.00
CA CYS A 550 -9.47 22.71 25.11
C CYS A 550 -9.36 23.67 26.31
N PHE A 551 -10.40 24.48 26.54
CA PHE A 551 -10.37 25.59 27.50
C PHE A 551 -11.24 25.33 28.74
N GLY A 552 -11.98 24.21 28.79
CA GLY A 552 -12.94 23.90 29.84
C GLY A 552 -14.31 24.55 29.63
N LYS A 553 -15.31 24.08 30.38
CA LYS A 553 -16.66 24.67 30.33
C LYS A 553 -16.58 26.13 30.79
N ARG A 554 -17.20 27.04 30.01
CA ARG A 554 -17.51 28.38 30.56
C ARG A 554 -18.58 28.17 31.65
N GLU A 555 -18.26 28.53 32.90
CA GLU A 555 -19.24 28.73 33.94
C GLU A 555 -20.22 29.86 33.58
#